data_823d05ee6e283823065962febe1c9a10
#
_entry.id   823d05ee6e283823065962febe1c9a10
#
_cell.length_a   1.000
_cell.length_b   1.000
_cell.length_c   1.000
_cell.angle_alpha   90.00
_cell.angle_beta   90.00
_cell.angle_gamma   90.00
#
_symmetry.space_group_name_H-M   'P 1'
#
loop_
_entity.id
_entity.type
_entity.pdbx_description
1 polymer ?
#
loop_
_entity_poly.entity_id
_entity_poly.type
_entity_poly.pdbx_seq_one_letter_code
_entity_poly.pdbx_strand_id
1 'polypeptide(L)'
;MADVDRGQHLTRIPLPNVSKDREVPLISEQALELLCALSYVHLACGNSAESLALLRFVAHERSQNVDLLRILAYALVAEGSGHEALAVLDRLDTFDGQPFSRLPLMLLRSHALRKSGNIAEARATFARYVSLRGSAARFEQQ
;
A
#
# COMPACT_ATOMS: atom_id res chain seq x y z
N MET A 1 7.97 -50.24 -61.74
CA MET A 1 7.16 -49.08 -61.29
C MET A 1 7.52 -48.80 -59.87
N ALA A 2 8.36 -47.82 -59.69
CA ALA A 2 8.82 -47.45 -58.38
C ALA A 2 8.02 -46.23 -57.91
N ASP A 3 7.32 -46.42 -56.84
CA ASP A 3 6.60 -45.36 -56.17
C ASP A 3 7.49 -44.81 -55.05
N VAL A 4 7.93 -43.58 -55.22
CA VAL A 4 8.81 -42.92 -54.28
C VAL A 4 7.97 -42.02 -53.39
N ASP A 5 7.59 -42.57 -52.27
CA ASP A 5 6.95 -41.79 -51.17
C ASP A 5 8.04 -41.02 -50.45
N ARG A 6 8.15 -39.71 -50.75
CA ARG A 6 8.95 -38.76 -49.99
C ARG A 6 8.10 -38.18 -48.88
N GLY A 7 8.08 -38.88 -47.76
CA GLY A 7 7.60 -38.32 -46.50
C GLY A 7 8.46 -37.13 -46.09
N GLN A 8 7.93 -35.95 -46.27
CA GLN A 8 8.55 -34.73 -45.71
C GLN A 8 8.37 -34.73 -44.21
N HIS A 9 9.45 -35.05 -43.49
CA HIS A 9 9.57 -34.79 -42.09
C HIS A 9 9.64 -33.26 -41.89
N LEU A 10 8.48 -32.66 -41.66
CA LEU A 10 8.42 -31.30 -41.11
C LEU A 10 8.94 -31.35 -39.66
N THR A 11 10.21 -31.04 -39.51
CA THR A 11 10.81 -30.75 -38.19
C THR A 11 10.05 -29.58 -37.59
N ARG A 12 9.20 -29.89 -36.64
CA ARG A 12 8.50 -28.92 -35.84
C ARG A 12 9.58 -28.19 -35.00
N ILE A 13 9.97 -26.99 -35.42
CA ILE A 13 10.80 -26.11 -34.64
C ILE A 13 10.02 -25.80 -33.35
N PRO A 14 10.50 -26.14 -32.15
CA PRO A 14 9.86 -25.74 -30.92
C PRO A 14 9.93 -24.22 -30.86
N LEU A 15 8.76 -23.58 -30.85
CA LEU A 15 8.66 -22.17 -30.56
C LEU A 15 9.35 -21.92 -29.22
N PRO A 16 10.21 -20.88 -29.10
CA PRO A 16 10.78 -20.53 -27.83
C PRO A 16 9.62 -20.28 -26.86
N ASN A 17 9.70 -20.98 -25.74
CA ASN A 17 8.79 -20.78 -24.62
C ASN A 17 8.88 -19.30 -24.28
N VAL A 18 7.84 -18.54 -24.65
CA VAL A 18 7.70 -17.13 -24.23
C VAL A 18 7.56 -17.22 -22.71
N SER A 19 8.69 -17.13 -22.05
CA SER A 19 8.76 -16.96 -20.60
C SER A 19 7.84 -15.81 -20.28
N LYS A 20 6.83 -16.10 -19.47
CA LYS A 20 5.97 -15.14 -18.80
C LYS A 20 6.75 -13.84 -18.62
N ASP A 21 6.33 -12.81 -19.37
CA ASP A 21 6.91 -11.50 -19.28
C ASP A 21 7.07 -11.16 -17.80
N ARG A 22 8.32 -11.10 -17.33
CA ARG A 22 8.63 -10.35 -16.14
C ARG A 22 8.24 -8.94 -16.52
N GLU A 23 7.09 -8.50 -16.01
CA GLU A 23 6.74 -7.10 -16.02
C GLU A 23 7.94 -6.37 -15.44
N VAL A 24 8.74 -5.78 -16.31
CA VAL A 24 9.83 -4.90 -15.89
C VAL A 24 9.12 -3.72 -15.23
N PRO A 25 9.33 -3.47 -13.94
CA PRO A 25 8.67 -2.37 -13.28
C PRO A 25 9.01 -1.08 -14.02
N LEU A 26 7.99 -0.29 -14.38
CA LEU A 26 8.15 0.97 -15.10
C LEU A 26 9.04 1.97 -14.35
N ILE A 27 9.20 1.77 -13.04
CA ILE A 27 9.94 2.65 -12.15
C ILE A 27 10.98 1.82 -11.40
N SER A 28 12.25 2.32 -11.37
CA SER A 28 13.31 1.70 -10.58
C SER A 28 13.04 1.80 -9.07
N GLU A 29 13.63 0.90 -8.28
CA GLU A 29 13.50 0.92 -6.82
C GLU A 29 13.96 2.25 -6.23
N GLN A 30 15.07 2.80 -6.72
CA GLN A 30 15.59 4.11 -6.26
C GLN A 30 14.63 5.25 -6.59
N ALA A 31 13.98 5.21 -7.75
CA ALA A 31 12.97 6.21 -8.11
C ALA A 31 11.72 6.11 -7.21
N LEU A 32 11.33 4.90 -6.81
CA LEU A 32 10.25 4.67 -5.84
C LEU A 32 10.59 5.24 -4.47
N GLU A 33 11.80 4.96 -3.97
CA GLU A 33 12.28 5.51 -2.70
C GLU A 33 12.28 7.04 -2.72
N LEU A 34 12.76 7.64 -3.83
CA LEU A 34 12.76 9.09 -4.00
C LEU A 34 11.34 9.67 -4.01
N LEU A 35 10.41 9.04 -4.71
CA LEU A 35 9.01 9.47 -4.76
C LEU A 35 8.34 9.35 -3.39
N CYS A 36 8.62 8.30 -2.63
CA CYS A 36 8.15 8.15 -1.25
C CYS A 36 8.72 9.26 -0.35
N ALA A 37 10.02 9.54 -0.45
CA ALA A 37 10.66 10.62 0.31
C ALA A 37 10.07 11.99 -0.03
N LEU A 38 9.89 12.30 -1.31
CA LEU A 38 9.24 13.54 -1.75
C LEU A 38 7.80 13.65 -1.25
N SER A 39 7.04 12.55 -1.31
CA SER A 39 5.67 12.51 -0.79
C SER A 39 5.62 12.82 0.70
N TYR A 40 6.56 12.27 1.46
CA TYR A 40 6.67 12.55 2.88
C TYR A 40 7.02 14.02 3.16
N VAL A 41 7.95 14.60 2.39
CA VAL A 41 8.32 16.03 2.52
C VAL A 41 7.12 16.92 2.20
N HIS A 42 6.40 16.66 1.11
CA HIS A 42 5.18 17.40 0.77
C HIS A 42 4.15 17.34 1.92
N LEU A 43 3.95 16.14 2.46
CA LEU A 43 3.00 15.91 3.56
C LEU A 43 3.42 16.69 4.83
N ALA A 44 4.71 16.67 5.17
CA ALA A 44 5.25 17.39 6.31
C ALA A 44 5.16 18.92 6.14
N CYS A 45 5.20 19.42 4.91
CA CYS A 45 5.01 20.83 4.57
C CYS A 45 3.53 21.25 4.47
N GLY A 46 2.58 20.33 4.68
CA GLY A 46 1.15 20.60 4.56
C GLY A 46 0.60 20.53 3.14
N ASN A 47 1.40 20.09 2.17
CA ASN A 47 1.02 19.91 0.77
C ASN A 47 0.50 18.49 0.55
N SER A 48 -0.60 18.15 1.22
CA SER A 48 -1.13 16.79 1.22
C SER A 48 -1.72 16.36 -0.13
N ALA A 49 -2.23 17.29 -0.92
CA ALA A 49 -2.74 17.02 -2.27
C ALA A 49 -1.62 16.55 -3.21
N GLU A 50 -0.49 17.25 -3.23
CA GLU A 50 0.69 16.90 -4.02
C GLU A 50 1.30 15.58 -3.55
N SER A 51 1.42 15.40 -2.23
CA SER A 51 1.84 14.14 -1.64
C SER A 51 0.96 12.99 -2.12
N LEU A 52 -0.35 13.16 -2.06
CA LEU A 52 -1.33 12.15 -2.45
C LEU A 52 -1.24 11.78 -3.94
N ALA A 53 -1.01 12.76 -4.81
CA ALA A 53 -0.83 12.51 -6.24
C ALA A 53 0.39 11.60 -6.51
N LEU A 54 1.53 11.88 -5.86
CA LEU A 54 2.74 11.07 -5.95
C LEU A 54 2.52 9.65 -5.39
N LEU A 55 1.89 9.55 -4.22
CA LEU A 55 1.63 8.28 -3.54
C LEU A 55 0.66 7.38 -4.31
N ARG A 56 -0.37 7.94 -4.93
CA ARG A 56 -1.29 7.15 -5.78
C ARG A 56 -0.58 6.56 -6.98
N PHE A 57 0.33 7.31 -7.58
CA PHE A 57 1.14 6.82 -8.68
C PHE A 57 2.04 5.65 -8.24
N VAL A 58 2.75 5.81 -7.14
CA VAL A 58 3.64 4.75 -6.60
C VAL A 58 2.85 3.54 -6.10
N ALA A 59 1.70 3.75 -5.46
CA ALA A 59 0.85 2.68 -4.93
C ALA A 59 0.25 1.81 -6.05
N HIS A 60 0.09 2.33 -7.25
CA HIS A 60 -0.32 1.55 -8.40
C HIS A 60 0.74 0.49 -8.75
N GLU A 61 2.02 0.87 -8.70
CA GLU A 61 3.15 -0.01 -9.01
C GLU A 61 3.50 -0.98 -7.86
N ARG A 62 3.32 -0.57 -6.61
CA ARG A 62 3.75 -1.29 -5.39
C ARG A 62 2.62 -1.43 -4.37
N SER A 63 1.57 -2.12 -4.76
CA SER A 63 0.32 -2.21 -3.99
C SER A 63 0.40 -2.91 -2.63
N GLN A 64 1.51 -3.61 -2.33
CA GLN A 64 1.71 -4.38 -1.10
C GLN A 64 2.82 -3.83 -0.19
N ASN A 65 3.42 -2.70 -0.55
CA ASN A 65 4.46 -2.10 0.28
C ASN A 65 3.84 -1.44 1.52
N VAL A 66 4.15 -1.97 2.70
CA VAL A 66 3.56 -1.55 3.98
C VAL A 66 3.89 -0.09 4.30
N ASP A 67 5.14 0.34 4.10
CA ASP A 67 5.56 1.70 4.41
C ASP A 67 4.87 2.72 3.50
N LEU A 68 4.75 2.39 2.22
CA LEU A 68 4.00 3.19 1.26
C LEU A 68 2.52 3.31 1.64
N LEU A 69 1.88 2.18 2.02
CA LEU A 69 0.47 2.17 2.43
C LEU A 69 0.24 2.99 3.71
N ARG A 70 1.18 2.99 4.66
CA ARG A 70 1.11 3.83 5.86
C ARG A 70 1.11 5.32 5.51
N ILE A 71 2.05 5.75 4.66
CA ILE A 71 2.12 7.15 4.22
C ILE A 71 0.87 7.53 3.41
N LEU A 72 0.40 6.64 2.53
CA LEU A 72 -0.81 6.85 1.74
C LEU A 72 -2.05 7.02 2.64
N ALA A 73 -2.23 6.16 3.64
CA ALA A 73 -3.34 6.27 4.58
C ALA A 73 -3.33 7.61 5.31
N TYR A 74 -2.15 8.07 5.73
CA TYR A 74 -2.00 9.36 6.39
C TYR A 74 -2.34 10.53 5.46
N ALA A 75 -1.84 10.52 4.23
CA ALA A 75 -2.13 11.56 3.25
C ALA A 75 -3.63 11.64 2.90
N LEU A 76 -4.28 10.50 2.78
CA LEU A 76 -5.73 10.41 2.53
C LEU A 76 -6.55 11.00 3.69
N VAL A 77 -6.16 10.74 4.92
CA VAL A 77 -6.80 11.36 6.09
C VAL A 77 -6.57 12.87 6.12
N ALA A 78 -5.36 13.33 5.81
CA ALA A 78 -5.03 14.75 5.74
C ALA A 78 -5.88 15.49 4.70
N GLU A 79 -6.09 14.87 3.53
CA GLU A 79 -6.96 15.39 2.47
C GLU A 79 -8.47 15.22 2.73
N GLY A 80 -8.85 14.55 3.81
CA GLY A 80 -10.26 14.34 4.13
C GLY A 80 -10.92 13.16 3.40
N SER A 81 -10.15 12.36 2.66
CA SER A 81 -10.62 11.17 1.92
C SER A 81 -10.80 9.96 2.85
N GLY A 82 -11.73 10.08 3.82
CA GLY A 82 -11.91 9.09 4.89
C GLY A 82 -12.23 7.69 4.39
N HIS A 83 -13.09 7.53 3.39
CA HIS A 83 -13.46 6.21 2.85
C HIS A 83 -12.27 5.51 2.18
N GLU A 84 -11.50 6.23 1.36
CA GLU A 84 -10.28 5.68 0.75
C GLU A 84 -9.24 5.32 1.82
N ALA A 85 -9.08 6.17 2.83
CA ALA A 85 -8.16 5.91 3.95
C ALA A 85 -8.54 4.63 4.71
N LEU A 86 -9.83 4.39 4.95
CA LEU A 86 -10.30 3.15 5.58
C LEU A 86 -9.96 1.92 4.74
N ALA A 87 -10.16 1.98 3.43
CA ALA A 87 -9.81 0.88 2.53
C ALA A 87 -8.31 0.55 2.56
N VAL A 88 -7.44 1.58 2.61
CA VAL A 88 -6.00 1.39 2.75
C VAL A 88 -5.62 0.81 4.12
N LEU A 89 -6.28 1.27 5.19
CA LEU A 89 -6.07 0.75 6.55
C LEU A 89 -6.50 -0.70 6.70
N ASP A 90 -7.59 -1.11 6.05
CA ASP A 90 -8.03 -2.51 6.01
C ASP A 90 -7.01 -3.41 5.32
N ARG A 91 -6.39 -2.92 4.24
CA ARG A 91 -5.27 -3.62 3.59
C ARG A 91 -4.05 -3.70 4.50
N LEU A 92 -3.69 -2.62 5.20
CA LEU A 92 -2.60 -2.63 6.17
C LEU A 92 -2.80 -3.66 7.27
N ASP A 93 -4.02 -3.83 7.78
CA ASP A 93 -4.32 -4.83 8.80
C ASP A 93 -4.01 -6.27 8.33
N THR A 94 -4.03 -6.52 7.02
CA THR A 94 -3.67 -7.84 6.46
C THR A 94 -2.17 -8.04 6.25
N PHE A 95 -1.41 -6.96 6.03
CA PHE A 95 0.02 -7.05 5.70
C PHE A 95 0.94 -6.62 6.84
N ASP A 96 0.48 -5.72 7.71
CA ASP A 96 1.29 -5.14 8.78
C ASP A 96 1.15 -5.93 10.08
N GLY A 97 2.04 -6.89 10.26
CA GLY A 97 2.11 -7.69 11.50
C GLY A 97 2.89 -7.04 12.65
N GLN A 98 3.34 -5.78 12.50
CA GLN A 98 4.20 -5.13 13.48
C GLN A 98 3.40 -4.62 14.69
N PRO A 99 3.68 -5.08 15.93
CA PRO A 99 2.92 -4.64 17.12
C PRO A 99 2.98 -3.14 17.38
N PHE A 100 4.12 -2.49 17.07
CA PHE A 100 4.31 -1.05 17.27
C PHE A 100 3.47 -0.17 16.32
N SER A 101 3.04 -0.73 15.19
CA SER A 101 2.18 -0.02 14.24
C SER A 101 0.74 0.07 14.69
N ARG A 102 0.30 -0.77 15.61
CA ARG A 102 -1.11 -0.87 16.02
C ARG A 102 -1.70 0.42 16.55
N LEU A 103 -1.02 1.07 17.48
CA LEU A 103 -1.54 2.29 18.10
C LEU A 103 -1.61 3.45 17.11
N PRO A 104 -0.54 3.76 16.32
CA PRO A 104 -0.62 4.80 15.30
C PRO A 104 -1.71 4.54 14.26
N LEU A 105 -1.85 3.29 13.78
CA LEU A 105 -2.88 2.94 12.81
C LEU A 105 -4.30 3.01 13.37
N MET A 106 -4.49 2.67 14.65
CA MET A 106 -5.78 2.82 15.33
C MET A 106 -6.18 4.30 15.47
N LEU A 107 -5.23 5.17 15.80
CA LEU A 107 -5.47 6.61 15.84
C LEU A 107 -5.84 7.13 14.44
N LEU A 108 -5.09 6.71 13.42
CA LEU A 108 -5.35 7.10 12.04
C LEU A 108 -6.72 6.62 11.58
N ARG A 109 -7.12 5.40 11.95
CA ARG A 109 -8.46 4.84 11.67
C ARG A 109 -9.57 5.68 12.31
N SER A 110 -9.39 6.13 13.55
CA SER A 110 -10.38 7.00 14.19
C SER A 110 -10.57 8.32 13.43
N HIS A 111 -9.49 8.90 12.91
CA HIS A 111 -9.56 10.09 12.07
C HIS A 111 -10.23 9.81 10.72
N ALA A 112 -9.92 8.69 10.08
CA ALA A 112 -10.54 8.28 8.82
C ALA A 112 -12.06 8.06 8.99
N LEU A 113 -12.48 7.39 10.06
CA LEU A 113 -13.90 7.20 10.40
C LEU A 113 -14.61 8.54 10.60
N ARG A 114 -13.98 9.48 11.29
CA ARG A 114 -14.53 10.82 11.46
C ARG A 114 -14.69 11.55 10.13
N LYS A 115 -13.68 11.45 9.24
CA LYS A 115 -13.70 12.07 7.91
C LYS A 115 -14.73 11.42 6.98
N SER A 116 -15.05 10.15 7.19
CA SER A 116 -16.09 9.42 6.43
C SER A 116 -17.51 9.61 7.00
N GLY A 117 -17.66 10.36 8.09
CA GLY A 117 -18.96 10.61 8.74
C GLY A 117 -19.37 9.59 9.80
N ASN A 118 -18.58 8.53 10.04
CA ASN A 118 -18.86 7.48 11.03
C ASN A 118 -18.45 7.92 12.44
N ILE A 119 -19.11 8.94 12.98
CA ILE A 119 -18.70 9.62 14.22
C ILE A 119 -18.77 8.70 15.44
N ALA A 120 -19.78 7.86 15.56
CA ALA A 120 -19.92 6.95 16.70
C ALA A 120 -18.77 5.94 16.75
N GLU A 121 -18.43 5.33 15.63
CA GLU A 121 -17.34 4.38 15.53
C GLU A 121 -15.97 5.06 15.69
N ALA A 122 -15.82 6.28 15.16
CA ALA A 122 -14.61 7.09 15.35
C ALA A 122 -14.33 7.34 16.85
N ARG A 123 -15.37 7.70 17.61
CA ARG A 123 -15.26 7.91 19.07
C ARG A 123 -14.90 6.63 19.81
N ALA A 124 -15.55 5.52 19.48
CA ALA A 124 -15.26 4.22 20.08
C ALA A 124 -13.82 3.77 19.80
N THR A 125 -13.34 3.92 18.56
CA THR A 125 -11.96 3.61 18.16
C THR A 125 -10.96 4.49 18.87
N PHE A 126 -11.23 5.78 19.00
CA PHE A 126 -10.36 6.71 19.73
C PHE A 126 -10.30 6.39 21.22
N ALA A 127 -11.43 6.10 21.87
CA ALA A 127 -11.48 5.70 23.29
C ALA A 127 -10.64 4.44 23.54
N ARG A 128 -10.71 3.47 22.64
CA ARG A 128 -9.89 2.25 22.69
C ARG A 128 -8.39 2.57 22.53
N TYR A 129 -8.04 3.46 21.61
CA TYR A 129 -6.65 3.93 21.45
C TYR A 129 -6.11 4.55 22.75
N VAL A 130 -6.86 5.45 23.38
CA VAL A 130 -6.48 6.11 24.64
C VAL A 130 -6.26 5.08 25.76
N SER A 131 -7.16 4.11 25.88
CA SER A 131 -7.07 3.05 26.88
C SER A 131 -5.80 2.19 26.71
N LEU A 132 -5.51 1.78 25.48
CA LEU A 132 -4.35 0.96 25.17
C LEU A 132 -3.03 1.73 25.34
N ARG A 133 -3.01 2.99 24.94
CA ARG A 133 -1.84 3.87 25.14
C ARG A 133 -1.54 4.06 26.62
N GLY A 134 -2.56 4.27 27.45
CA GLY A 134 -2.39 4.42 28.89
C GLY A 134 -1.91 3.13 29.58
N SER A 135 -2.25 1.96 29.05
CA SER A 135 -1.73 0.70 29.54
C SER A 135 -0.26 0.49 29.16
N ALA A 136 0.11 0.79 27.90
CA ALA A 136 1.48 0.69 27.43
C ALA A 136 2.44 1.57 28.24
N ALA A 137 2.07 2.82 28.48
CA ALA A 137 2.89 3.76 29.26
C ALA A 137 3.15 3.30 30.71
N ARG A 138 2.24 2.53 31.29
CA ARG A 138 2.42 1.95 32.65
C ARG A 138 3.41 0.81 32.68
N PHE A 139 3.55 0.04 31.61
CA PHE A 139 4.53 -1.05 31.52
C PHE A 139 5.96 -0.54 31.31
N GLU A 140 6.15 0.61 30.68
CA GLU A 140 7.47 1.22 30.47
C GLU A 140 8.05 1.86 31.76
N GLN A 141 7.23 2.11 32.78
CA GLN A 141 7.63 2.72 34.07
C GLN A 141 7.92 1.70 35.15
N GLN A 142 7.78 0.40 34.90
CA GLN A 142 8.13 -0.70 35.82
C GLN A 142 9.45 -1.37 35.43
#